data_af1d5e07dd5cfe7f12d45aa00d997908
#
_entry.id   af1d5e07dd5cfe7f12d45aa00d997908
#
_cell.length_a   1.000
_cell.length_b   1.000
_cell.length_c   1.000
_cell.angle_alpha   90.00
_cell.angle_beta   90.00
_cell.angle_gamma   90.00
#
_symmetry.space_group_name_H-M   'P 1'
#
loop_
_entity.id
_entity.type
_entity.pdbx_description
1 polymer ?
#
loop_
_entity_poly.entity_id
_entity_poly.type
_entity_poly.pdbx_seq_one_letter_code
_entity_poly.pdbx_strand_id
1 'polypeptide(L)'
;MYTTAELFTMATNPATSREVFLNSITLSAPDDATGCIDLDDEKARLSTIWDVAHLSMRELVDRTGLSQTAFAKRAGIHLRTVQGWCLGERECPAYVRFLLAEHYKLL
;
A
#
# COMPACT_ATOMS: atom_id res chain seq x y z
N MET A 1 -16.66 6.58 -4.94
CA MET A 1 -15.75 5.42 -4.88
C MET A 1 -14.32 5.91 -4.77
N TYR A 2 -13.54 5.33 -3.90
CA TYR A 2 -12.15 5.75 -3.70
C TYR A 2 -11.21 5.05 -4.67
N THR A 3 -10.21 5.78 -5.17
CA THR A 3 -9.13 5.18 -5.94
C THR A 3 -8.20 4.39 -5.01
N THR A 4 -7.39 3.50 -5.57
CA THR A 4 -6.41 2.75 -4.78
C THR A 4 -5.44 3.70 -4.07
N ALA A 5 -5.04 4.79 -4.74
CA ALA A 5 -4.17 5.80 -4.15
C ALA A 5 -4.83 6.49 -2.94
N GLU A 6 -6.10 6.84 -3.07
CA GLU A 6 -6.85 7.45 -1.97
C GLU A 6 -6.98 6.49 -0.78
N LEU A 7 -7.29 5.21 -1.04
CA LEU A 7 -7.38 4.19 -0.02
C LEU A 7 -6.04 3.98 0.69
N PHE A 8 -4.95 3.95 -0.06
CA PHE A 8 -3.61 3.82 0.52
C PHE A 8 -3.29 5.00 1.44
N THR A 9 -3.61 6.22 0.99
CA THR A 9 -3.41 7.43 1.80
C THR A 9 -4.26 7.40 3.07
N MET A 10 -5.51 6.96 2.98
CA MET A 10 -6.38 6.78 4.15
C MET A 10 -5.81 5.75 5.12
N ALA A 11 -5.26 4.66 4.61
CA ALA A 11 -4.68 3.60 5.44
C ALA A 11 -3.43 4.07 6.18
N THR A 12 -2.69 5.04 5.65
CA THR A 12 -1.50 5.60 6.31
C THR A 12 -1.82 6.67 7.35
N ASN A 13 -3.08 7.13 7.43
CA ASN A 13 -3.49 8.13 8.40
C ASN A 13 -3.47 7.53 9.82
N PRO A 14 -2.67 8.07 10.76
CA PRO A 14 -2.58 7.52 12.10
C PRO A 14 -3.89 7.59 12.90
N ALA A 15 -4.83 8.44 12.49
CA ALA A 15 -6.15 8.55 13.11
C ALA A 15 -7.11 7.45 12.64
N THR A 16 -6.76 6.68 11.62
CA THR A 16 -7.61 5.64 11.05
C THR A 16 -7.20 4.27 11.60
N SER A 17 -8.12 3.58 12.25
CA SER A 17 -7.89 2.19 12.68
C SER A 17 -8.16 1.23 11.52
N ARG A 18 -7.63 0.01 11.63
CA ARG A 18 -7.85 -1.03 10.63
C ARG A 18 -9.35 -1.33 10.44
N GLU A 19 -10.09 -1.41 11.54
CA GLU A 19 -11.53 -1.68 11.48
C GLU A 19 -12.29 -0.57 10.77
N VAL A 20 -12.00 0.69 11.09
CA VAL A 20 -12.62 1.84 10.44
C VAL A 20 -12.29 1.83 8.95
N PHE A 21 -11.05 1.54 8.59
CA PHE A 21 -10.63 1.47 7.20
C PHE A 21 -11.36 0.36 6.44
N LEU A 22 -11.43 -0.84 7.00
CA LEU A 22 -12.10 -1.97 6.35
C LEU A 22 -13.60 -1.75 6.18
N ASN A 23 -14.21 -0.98 7.09
CA ASN A 23 -15.64 -0.66 7.02
C ASN A 23 -15.94 0.56 6.15
N SER A 24 -14.94 1.33 5.73
CA SER A 24 -15.14 2.55 4.95
C SER A 24 -15.83 2.29 3.61
N ILE A 25 -15.63 1.13 3.04
CA ILE A 25 -16.24 0.75 1.75
C ILE A 25 -17.74 0.53 1.85
N THR A 26 -18.23 0.03 2.97
CA THR A 26 -19.68 -0.15 3.15
C THR A 26 -20.43 1.17 3.16
N LEU A 27 -19.75 2.25 3.54
CA LEU A 27 -20.33 3.59 3.58
C LEU A 27 -20.18 4.34 2.25
N SER A 28 -19.27 3.92 1.38
CA SER A 28 -18.94 4.60 0.14
C SER A 28 -19.26 3.77 -1.11
N ALA A 29 -19.91 2.61 -0.95
CA ALA A 29 -20.36 1.82 -2.09
C ALA A 29 -21.34 2.63 -2.92
N PRO A 30 -21.16 2.73 -4.26
CA PRO A 30 -22.10 3.48 -5.09
C PRO A 30 -23.48 2.83 -5.06
N ASP A 31 -24.52 3.67 -4.98
CA ASP A 31 -25.92 3.23 -4.91
C ASP A 31 -26.37 2.40 -6.13
N ASP A 32 -25.64 2.52 -7.23
CA ASP A 32 -25.90 1.77 -8.45
C ASP A 32 -25.14 0.46 -8.55
N ALA A 33 -24.44 0.07 -7.50
CA ALA A 33 -23.77 -1.22 -7.42
C ALA A 33 -24.84 -2.31 -7.24
N THR A 34 -25.40 -2.74 -8.33
CA THR A 34 -26.48 -3.71 -8.43
C THR A 34 -26.05 -5.10 -8.01
N GLY A 35 -25.73 -5.29 -6.75
CA GLY A 35 -25.46 -6.61 -6.17
C GLY A 35 -24.26 -7.37 -6.74
N CYS A 36 -23.46 -6.71 -7.57
CA CYS A 36 -22.30 -7.35 -8.21
C CYS A 36 -21.00 -7.14 -7.45
N ILE A 37 -21.02 -6.43 -6.32
CA ILE A 37 -19.83 -6.26 -5.47
C ILE A 37 -19.80 -7.40 -4.48
N ASP A 38 -18.77 -8.25 -4.61
CA ASP A 38 -18.47 -9.23 -3.59
C ASP A 38 -17.80 -8.51 -2.42
N LEU A 39 -18.54 -8.35 -1.33
CA LEU A 39 -18.03 -7.67 -0.14
C LEU A 39 -16.81 -8.37 0.47
N ASP A 40 -16.72 -9.68 0.32
CA ASP A 40 -15.58 -10.43 0.83
C ASP A 40 -14.32 -10.14 0.00
N ASP A 41 -14.45 -10.05 -1.32
CA ASP A 41 -13.34 -9.69 -2.20
C ASP A 41 -12.89 -8.26 -1.95
N GLU A 42 -13.82 -7.34 -1.75
CA GLU A 42 -13.51 -5.95 -1.44
C GLU A 42 -12.82 -5.82 -0.08
N LYS A 43 -13.28 -6.54 0.93
CA LYS A 43 -12.61 -6.57 2.23
C LYS A 43 -11.21 -7.16 2.14
N ALA A 44 -11.03 -8.21 1.34
CA ALA A 44 -9.71 -8.80 1.11
C ALA A 44 -8.78 -7.80 0.43
N ARG A 45 -9.28 -7.06 -0.56
CA ARG A 45 -8.52 -6.01 -1.24
C ARG A 45 -8.12 -4.91 -0.26
N LEU A 46 -9.05 -4.43 0.54
CA LEU A 46 -8.77 -3.41 1.56
C LEU A 46 -7.76 -3.90 2.59
N SER A 47 -7.88 -5.15 3.03
CA SER A 47 -6.93 -5.74 3.94
C SER A 47 -5.52 -5.74 3.35
N THR A 48 -5.39 -6.08 2.07
CA THR A 48 -4.10 -6.05 1.36
C THR A 48 -3.56 -4.63 1.31
N ILE A 49 -4.38 -3.64 0.96
CA ILE A 49 -3.96 -2.23 0.91
C ILE A 49 -3.49 -1.77 2.29
N TRP A 50 -4.24 -2.11 3.35
CA TRP A 50 -3.87 -1.76 4.71
C TRP A 50 -2.52 -2.36 5.09
N ASP A 51 -2.36 -3.65 4.85
CA ASP A 51 -1.13 -4.36 5.19
C ASP A 51 0.08 -3.77 4.46
N VAL A 52 -0.06 -3.53 3.15
CA VAL A 52 1.02 -2.94 2.35
C VAL A 52 1.34 -1.52 2.80
N ALA A 53 0.31 -0.72 3.15
CA ALA A 53 0.51 0.64 3.62
C ALA A 53 1.29 0.70 4.94
N HIS A 54 1.22 -0.35 5.75
CA HIS A 54 1.88 -0.44 7.04
C HIS A 54 3.18 -1.26 7.02
N LEU A 55 3.60 -1.75 5.85
CA LEU A 55 4.90 -2.41 5.72
C LEU A 55 6.04 -1.40 5.91
N SER A 56 7.09 -1.84 6.60
CA SER A 56 8.35 -1.09 6.55
C SER A 56 8.96 -1.21 5.16
N MET A 57 9.87 -0.32 4.79
CA MET A 57 10.53 -0.43 3.49
C MET A 57 11.29 -1.72 3.34
N ARG A 58 11.91 -2.20 4.42
CA ARG A 58 12.61 -3.48 4.41
C ARG A 58 11.65 -4.64 4.08
N GLU A 59 10.49 -4.65 4.73
CA GLU A 59 9.46 -5.66 4.45
C GLU A 59 8.92 -5.54 3.03
N LEU A 60 8.73 -4.32 2.53
CA LEU A 60 8.26 -4.10 1.17
C LEU A 60 9.26 -4.66 0.15
N VAL A 61 10.54 -4.39 0.34
CA VAL A 61 11.61 -4.93 -0.52
C VAL A 61 11.63 -6.47 -0.43
N ASP A 62 11.51 -7.03 0.76
CA ASP A 62 11.47 -8.48 0.95
C ASP A 62 10.30 -9.12 0.20
N ARG A 63 9.16 -8.48 0.17
CA ARG A 63 7.99 -8.98 -0.55
C ARG A 63 8.16 -9.03 -2.06
N THR A 64 9.04 -8.19 -2.62
CA THR A 64 9.35 -8.23 -4.05
C THR A 64 10.21 -9.42 -4.44
N GLY A 65 10.84 -10.08 -3.48
CA GLY A 65 11.78 -11.16 -3.73
C GLY A 65 13.12 -10.70 -4.29
N LEU A 66 13.35 -9.39 -4.37
CA LEU A 66 14.58 -8.81 -4.91
C LEU A 66 15.53 -8.40 -3.78
N SER A 67 16.83 -8.41 -4.08
CA SER A 67 17.81 -7.76 -3.20
C SER A 67 17.60 -6.23 -3.24
N GLN A 68 18.13 -5.52 -2.25
CA GLN A 68 18.07 -4.06 -2.24
C GLN A 68 18.71 -3.46 -3.50
N THR A 69 19.80 -4.04 -3.96
CA THR A 69 20.50 -3.61 -5.18
C THR A 69 19.61 -3.77 -6.41
N ALA A 70 19.00 -4.95 -6.58
CA ALA A 70 18.12 -5.21 -7.72
C ALA A 70 16.84 -4.36 -7.64
N PHE A 71 16.29 -4.18 -6.45
CA PHE A 71 15.12 -3.33 -6.22
C PHE A 71 15.40 -1.89 -6.64
N ALA A 72 16.51 -1.33 -6.16
CA ALA A 72 16.91 0.04 -6.48
C ALA A 72 17.12 0.23 -7.98
N LYS A 73 17.82 -0.71 -8.61
CA LYS A 73 18.11 -0.65 -10.04
C LYS A 73 16.84 -0.69 -10.90
N ARG A 74 15.90 -1.57 -10.55
CA ARG A 74 14.64 -1.69 -11.29
C ARG A 74 13.71 -0.50 -11.09
N ALA A 75 13.70 0.07 -9.89
CA ALA A 75 12.86 1.21 -9.57
C ALA A 75 13.48 2.55 -10.02
N GLY A 76 14.74 2.55 -10.46
CA GLY A 76 15.43 3.77 -10.85
C GLY A 76 15.79 4.66 -9.67
N ILE A 77 16.02 4.08 -8.50
CA ILE A 77 16.35 4.78 -7.26
C ILE A 77 17.79 4.46 -6.89
N HIS A 78 18.51 5.43 -6.31
CA HIS A 78 19.85 5.17 -5.81
C HIS A 78 19.82 4.12 -4.71
N LEU A 79 20.74 3.16 -4.78
CA LEU A 79 20.85 2.12 -3.76
C LEU A 79 20.99 2.71 -2.35
N ARG A 80 21.77 3.76 -2.20
CA ARG A 80 21.95 4.43 -0.92
C ARG A 80 20.64 4.95 -0.33
N THR A 81 19.76 5.46 -1.17
CA THR A 81 18.43 5.91 -0.74
C THR A 81 17.60 4.74 -0.22
N VAL A 82 17.58 3.62 -0.97
CA VAL A 82 16.86 2.41 -0.55
C VAL A 82 17.44 1.87 0.76
N GLN A 83 18.75 1.84 0.90
CA GLN A 83 19.40 1.40 2.13
C GLN A 83 19.04 2.29 3.31
N GLY A 84 19.00 3.62 3.12
CA GLY A 84 18.58 4.56 4.16
C GLY A 84 17.14 4.31 4.61
N TRP A 85 16.25 4.02 3.70
CA TRP A 85 14.86 3.67 4.02
C TRP A 85 14.77 2.36 4.79
N CYS A 86 15.51 1.35 4.36
CA CYS A 86 15.48 0.02 4.99
C CYS A 86 16.09 0.04 6.40
N LEU A 87 17.06 0.90 6.64
CA LEU A 87 17.71 1.05 7.95
C LEU A 87 16.96 2.00 8.89
N GLY A 88 15.95 2.69 8.39
CA GLY A 88 15.20 3.66 9.19
C GLY A 88 15.90 5.01 9.36
N GLU A 89 17.00 5.26 8.66
CA GLU A 89 17.71 6.53 8.69
C GLU A 89 16.94 7.66 8.01
N ARG A 90 16.13 7.29 7.01
CA ARG A 90 15.26 8.20 6.27
C ARG A 90 13.89 7.57 6.14
N GLU A 91 12.86 8.42 6.19
CA GLU A 91 11.49 7.97 6.00
C GLU A 91 11.13 8.03 4.52
N CYS A 92 10.61 6.91 4.00
CA CYS A 92 10.08 6.87 2.64
C CYS A 92 8.68 7.50 2.64
N PRO A 93 8.45 8.54 1.83
CA PRO A 93 7.11 9.15 1.75
C PRO A 93 6.04 8.13 1.36
N ALA A 94 4.83 8.30 1.88
CA ALA A 94 3.73 7.37 1.63
C ALA A 94 3.41 7.24 0.14
N TYR A 95 3.43 8.32 -0.62
CA TYR A 95 3.14 8.26 -2.05
C TYR A 95 4.21 7.47 -2.83
N VAL A 96 5.46 7.52 -2.38
CA VAL A 96 6.54 6.73 -3.00
C VAL A 96 6.33 5.25 -2.71
N ARG A 97 5.98 4.90 -1.47
CA ARG A 97 5.67 3.51 -1.11
C ARG A 97 4.50 2.98 -1.92
N PHE A 98 3.47 3.80 -2.11
CA PHE A 98 2.32 3.44 -2.95
C PHE A 98 2.77 3.15 -4.39
N LEU A 99 3.54 4.05 -5.00
CA LEU A 99 4.01 3.87 -6.37
C LEU A 99 4.89 2.63 -6.52
N LEU A 100 5.75 2.36 -5.54
CA LEU A 100 6.58 1.17 -5.55
C LEU A 100 5.76 -0.10 -5.38
N ALA A 101 4.77 -0.09 -4.50
CA ALA A 101 3.88 -1.23 -4.31
C ALA A 101 3.08 -1.53 -5.58
N GLU A 102 2.61 -0.51 -6.28
CA GLU A 102 1.94 -0.66 -7.58
C GLU A 102 2.89 -1.20 -8.64
N HIS A 103 4.10 -0.65 -8.72
CA HIS A 103 5.11 -1.07 -9.69
C HIS A 103 5.45 -2.55 -9.54
N TYR A 104 5.58 -3.02 -8.31
CA TYR A 104 5.90 -4.43 -8.02
C TYR A 104 4.67 -5.31 -7.82
N LYS A 105 3.48 -4.80 -8.10
CA LYS A 105 2.20 -5.54 -8.05
C LYS A 105 1.92 -6.16 -6.69
N LEU A 106 2.23 -5.43 -5.63
CA LEU A 106 1.90 -5.84 -4.26
C LEU A 106 0.47 -5.44 -3.86
N LEU A 107 -0.13 -4.56 -4.63
CA LEU A 107 -1.51 -4.08 -4.43
C LEU A 107 -2.48 -4.71 -5.43
#